data_b5ad20d3309f01813ed714abe15e2671
#
_entry.id   b5ad20d3309f01813ed714abe15e2671
#
_cell.length_a   1.000
_cell.length_b   1.000
_cell.length_c   1.000
_cell.angle_alpha   90.00
_cell.angle_beta   90.00
_cell.angle_gamma   90.00
#
_symmetry.space_group_name_H-M   'P 1'
#
loop_
_entity.id
_entity.type
_entity.pdbx_description
1 polymer ?
#
loop_
_entity_poly.entity_id
_entity_poly.type
_entity_poly.pdbx_seq_one_letter_code
_entity_poly.pdbx_strand_id
1 'polypeptide(L)'
;NDLRLFYGSCFALITTAFSFAIYAGILPQLGEDFDLSATQLGFITSMWLLGFPISMILGGLFYHAIGPKRIMQFAFFSHTIGIILAIYSGGYAGLIVATLLIGIGNGCTEAACNPMIADSYTGKRMNTLMNRFHMWFPGGIVLGSLSSLFFTNLSLGWEVQMWYIIIPTVIYAYLFYGQEFPKPRISGDAAIVKN
;
A
#
# COMPACT_ATOMS: atom_id res chain seq x y z
N ASN A 1 15.67 10.20 -11.96
CA ASN A 1 15.52 8.97 -11.17
C ASN A 1 14.89 9.25 -9.79
N ASP A 2 15.46 10.09 -8.95
CA ASP A 2 15.02 10.34 -7.58
C ASP A 2 13.58 10.86 -7.47
N LEU A 3 13.16 11.75 -8.37
CA LEU A 3 11.77 12.24 -8.38
C LEU A 3 10.77 11.14 -8.76
N ARG A 4 11.13 10.25 -9.69
CA ARG A 4 10.27 9.11 -10.04
C ARG A 4 10.16 8.13 -8.88
N LEU A 5 11.25 7.85 -8.17
CA LEU A 5 11.23 7.01 -6.97
C LEU A 5 10.39 7.65 -5.86
N PHE A 6 10.53 8.96 -5.65
CA PHE A 6 9.73 9.69 -4.66
C PHE A 6 8.23 9.64 -4.98
N TYR A 7 7.84 10.01 -6.20
CA TYR A 7 6.41 9.96 -6.57
C TYR A 7 5.89 8.54 -6.67
N GLY A 8 6.70 7.57 -7.09
CA GLY A 8 6.36 6.15 -7.02
C GLY A 8 6.03 5.72 -5.59
N SER A 9 6.82 6.15 -4.61
CA SER A 9 6.54 5.93 -3.19
C SER A 9 5.24 6.59 -2.74
N CYS A 10 4.97 7.82 -3.17
CA CYS A 10 3.73 8.54 -2.86
C CYS A 10 2.51 7.80 -3.41
N PHE A 11 2.55 7.33 -4.66
CA PHE A 11 1.44 6.56 -5.25
C PHE A 11 1.29 5.17 -4.62
N ALA A 12 2.37 4.53 -4.21
CA ALA A 12 2.29 3.29 -3.43
C ALA A 12 1.58 3.53 -2.09
N LEU A 13 1.86 4.67 -1.44
CA LEU A 13 1.18 5.06 -0.21
C LEU A 13 -0.30 5.42 -0.44
N ILE A 14 -0.65 6.01 -1.60
CA ILE A 14 -2.06 6.19 -2.01
C ILE A 14 -2.75 4.83 -2.18
N THR A 15 -2.10 3.84 -2.80
CA THR A 15 -2.67 2.48 -2.91
C THR A 15 -3.01 1.93 -1.52
N THR A 16 -2.10 2.08 -0.56
CA THR A 16 -2.34 1.72 0.84
C THR A 16 -3.53 2.47 1.43
N ALA A 17 -3.59 3.78 1.27
CA ALA A 17 -4.68 4.62 1.78
C ALA A 17 -6.03 4.30 1.12
N PHE A 18 -6.05 4.10 -0.20
CA PHE A 18 -7.26 3.72 -0.94
C PHE A 18 -7.75 2.35 -0.54
N SER A 19 -6.86 1.37 -0.40
CA SER A 19 -7.25 0.03 0.05
C SER A 19 -7.92 0.07 1.42
N PHE A 20 -7.45 0.93 2.31
CA PHE A 20 -8.05 1.14 3.61
C PHE A 20 -9.43 1.82 3.52
N ALA A 21 -9.48 2.99 2.88
CA ALA A 21 -10.67 3.83 2.84
C ALA A 21 -11.82 3.22 2.02
N ILE A 22 -11.50 2.68 0.84
CA ILE A 22 -12.49 2.07 -0.05
C ILE A 22 -12.99 0.77 0.55
N TYR A 23 -12.09 -0.06 1.11
CA TYR A 23 -12.50 -1.32 1.73
C TYR A 23 -13.47 -1.08 2.90
N ALA A 24 -13.20 -0.08 3.74
CA ALA A 24 -14.11 0.31 4.81
C ALA A 24 -15.48 0.77 4.25
N GLY A 25 -15.49 1.49 3.13
CA GLY A 25 -16.71 1.97 2.48
C GLY A 25 -17.56 0.89 1.84
N ILE A 26 -16.96 -0.21 1.35
CA ILE A 26 -17.68 -1.31 0.69
C ILE A 26 -18.12 -2.43 1.64
N LEU A 27 -17.70 -2.42 2.90
CA LEU A 27 -18.06 -3.48 3.86
C LEU A 27 -19.56 -3.77 3.94
N PRO A 28 -20.48 -2.76 3.95
CA PRO A 28 -21.91 -3.03 3.95
C PRO A 28 -22.35 -3.82 2.70
N GLN A 29 -21.87 -3.42 1.51
CA GLN A 29 -22.21 -4.11 0.26
C GLN A 29 -21.69 -5.56 0.26
N LEU A 30 -20.48 -5.80 0.75
CA LEU A 30 -19.93 -7.16 0.91
C LEU A 30 -20.75 -7.99 1.88
N GLY A 31 -21.27 -7.36 2.95
CA GLY A 31 -22.14 -8.01 3.92
C GLY A 31 -23.45 -8.47 3.29
N GLU A 32 -24.05 -7.63 2.44
CA GLU A 32 -25.29 -7.94 1.73
C GLU A 32 -25.08 -8.99 0.63
N ASP A 33 -24.08 -8.82 -0.22
CA ASP A 33 -23.85 -9.68 -1.38
C ASP A 33 -23.42 -11.11 -1.01
N PHE A 34 -22.69 -11.28 0.08
CA PHE A 34 -22.19 -12.58 0.53
C PHE A 34 -22.89 -13.10 1.79
N ASP A 35 -23.96 -12.46 2.25
CA ASP A 35 -24.69 -12.81 3.47
C ASP A 35 -23.77 -12.99 4.69
N LEU A 36 -22.89 -11.99 4.92
CA LEU A 36 -21.88 -12.03 5.96
C LEU A 36 -22.37 -11.34 7.24
N SER A 37 -22.17 -12.02 8.35
CA SER A 37 -22.40 -11.44 9.68
C SER A 37 -21.41 -10.33 10.00
N ALA A 38 -21.74 -9.43 10.93
CA ALA A 38 -20.82 -8.40 11.43
C ALA A 38 -19.51 -8.97 11.97
N THR A 39 -19.54 -10.16 12.58
CA THR A 39 -18.35 -10.86 13.07
C THR A 39 -17.44 -11.28 11.91
N GLN A 40 -18.00 -11.79 10.82
CA GLN A 40 -17.25 -12.18 9.64
C GLN A 40 -16.64 -10.98 8.94
N LEU A 41 -17.36 -9.86 8.80
CA LEU A 41 -16.85 -8.61 8.27
C LEU A 41 -15.70 -8.05 9.13
N GLY A 42 -15.85 -8.12 10.47
CA GLY A 42 -14.79 -7.76 11.41
C GLY A 42 -13.55 -8.63 11.25
N PHE A 43 -13.73 -9.94 11.02
CA PHE A 43 -12.61 -10.86 10.81
C PHE A 43 -11.87 -10.59 9.50
N ILE A 44 -12.58 -10.32 8.40
CA ILE A 44 -11.99 -9.90 7.13
C ILE A 44 -11.13 -8.64 7.32
N THR A 45 -11.67 -7.63 8.00
CA THR A 45 -10.93 -6.38 8.30
C THR A 45 -9.71 -6.65 9.18
N SER A 46 -9.80 -7.59 10.13
CA SER A 46 -8.68 -7.98 10.99
C SER A 46 -7.53 -8.61 10.20
N MET A 47 -7.80 -9.33 9.13
CA MET A 47 -6.75 -9.90 8.27
C MET A 47 -5.93 -8.83 7.56
N TRP A 48 -6.59 -7.76 7.12
CA TRP A 48 -5.89 -6.60 6.58
C TRP A 48 -4.94 -5.99 7.63
N LEU A 49 -5.46 -5.76 8.85
CA LEU A 49 -4.70 -5.22 9.98
C LEU A 49 -3.58 -6.17 10.45
N LEU A 50 -3.73 -7.47 10.30
CA LEU A 50 -2.70 -8.46 10.64
C LEU A 50 -1.58 -8.49 9.60
N GLY A 51 -1.92 -8.49 8.32
CA GLY A 51 -0.95 -8.53 7.23
C GLY A 51 -0.01 -7.32 7.22
N PHE A 52 -0.54 -6.15 7.53
CA PHE A 52 0.21 -4.89 7.52
C PHE A 52 1.41 -4.88 8.48
N PRO A 53 1.27 -5.03 9.81
CA PRO A 53 2.41 -4.96 10.71
C PRO A 53 3.38 -6.14 10.54
N ILE A 54 2.89 -7.33 10.24
CA ILE A 54 3.76 -8.50 10.02
C ILE A 54 4.69 -8.23 8.84
N SER A 55 4.14 -7.83 7.69
CA SER A 55 4.96 -7.57 6.50
C SER A 55 5.83 -6.32 6.64
N MET A 56 5.37 -5.31 7.39
CA MET A 56 6.18 -4.13 7.68
C MET A 56 7.41 -4.50 8.54
N ILE A 57 7.24 -5.31 9.59
CA ILE A 57 8.34 -5.79 10.44
C ILE A 57 9.30 -6.66 9.63
N LEU A 58 8.78 -7.67 8.93
CA LEU A 58 9.61 -8.57 8.13
C LEU A 58 10.33 -7.82 7.00
N GLY A 59 9.62 -6.95 6.27
CA GLY A 59 10.21 -6.13 5.22
C GLY A 59 11.30 -5.21 5.75
N GLY A 60 11.11 -4.61 6.92
CA GLY A 60 12.13 -3.79 7.59
C GLY A 60 13.36 -4.60 8.00
N LEU A 61 13.18 -5.77 8.59
CA LEU A 61 14.28 -6.66 8.98
C LEU A 61 15.11 -7.12 7.77
N PHE A 62 14.44 -7.40 6.65
CA PHE A 62 15.11 -7.88 5.44
C PHE A 62 15.48 -6.77 4.45
N TYR A 63 15.19 -5.50 4.76
CA TYR A 63 15.43 -4.38 3.86
C TYR A 63 16.86 -4.32 3.33
N HIS A 64 17.85 -4.48 4.20
CA HIS A 64 19.27 -4.46 3.81
C HIS A 64 19.70 -5.69 2.99
N ALA A 65 19.10 -6.84 3.23
CA ALA A 65 19.46 -8.08 2.54
C ALA A 65 18.78 -8.20 1.17
N ILE A 66 17.50 -7.80 1.08
CA ILE A 66 16.67 -7.98 -0.12
C ILE A 66 16.70 -6.74 -1.02
N GLY A 67 16.76 -5.56 -0.40
CA GLY A 67 16.72 -4.25 -1.04
C GLY A 67 15.31 -3.75 -1.36
N PRO A 68 15.12 -2.41 -1.45
CA PRO A 68 13.81 -1.80 -1.63
C PRO A 68 13.10 -2.24 -2.92
N LYS A 69 13.85 -2.44 -3.99
CA LYS A 69 13.27 -2.85 -5.29
C LYS A 69 12.48 -4.16 -5.20
N ARG A 70 13.07 -5.20 -4.58
CA ARG A 70 12.41 -6.51 -4.47
C ARG A 70 11.23 -6.47 -3.52
N ILE A 71 11.33 -5.71 -2.44
CA ILE A 71 10.23 -5.52 -1.49
C ILE A 71 9.05 -4.81 -2.20
N MET A 72 9.31 -3.78 -3.01
CA MET A 72 8.27 -3.09 -3.77
C MET A 72 7.67 -3.94 -4.90
N GLN A 73 8.46 -4.81 -5.53
CA GLN A 73 7.92 -5.80 -6.47
C GLN A 73 6.97 -6.76 -5.76
N PHE A 74 7.35 -7.26 -4.59
CA PHE A 74 6.49 -8.13 -3.80
C PHE A 74 5.22 -7.39 -3.34
N ALA A 75 5.31 -6.12 -2.92
CA ALA A 75 4.17 -5.28 -2.61
C ALA A 75 3.21 -5.15 -3.79
N PHE A 76 3.73 -4.90 -4.99
CA PHE A 76 2.94 -4.80 -6.22
C PHE A 76 2.15 -6.08 -6.52
N PHE A 77 2.80 -7.23 -6.46
CA PHE A 77 2.12 -8.50 -6.68
C PHE A 77 1.09 -8.80 -5.60
N SER A 78 1.40 -8.51 -4.33
CA SER A 78 0.47 -8.69 -3.22
C SER A 78 -0.78 -7.81 -3.36
N HIS A 79 -0.61 -6.53 -3.72
CA HIS A 79 -1.74 -5.63 -3.99
C HIS A 79 -2.57 -6.13 -5.18
N THR A 80 -1.93 -6.40 -6.32
CA THR A 80 -2.62 -6.78 -7.55
C THR A 80 -3.38 -8.10 -7.37
N ILE A 81 -2.72 -9.13 -6.84
CA ILE A 81 -3.34 -10.44 -6.61
C ILE A 81 -4.44 -10.31 -5.55
N GLY A 82 -4.20 -9.58 -4.47
CA GLY A 82 -5.19 -9.37 -3.42
C GLY A 82 -6.44 -8.67 -3.93
N ILE A 83 -6.30 -7.60 -4.73
CA ILE A 83 -7.43 -6.89 -5.32
C ILE A 83 -8.21 -7.78 -6.29
N ILE A 84 -7.52 -8.46 -7.19
CA ILE A 84 -8.15 -9.38 -8.16
C ILE A 84 -8.87 -10.51 -7.41
N LEU A 85 -8.22 -11.10 -6.43
CA LEU A 85 -8.82 -12.16 -5.63
C LEU A 85 -10.05 -11.66 -4.85
N ALA A 86 -10.03 -10.43 -4.31
CA ALA A 86 -11.21 -9.85 -3.66
C ALA A 86 -12.40 -9.77 -4.61
N ILE A 87 -12.19 -9.31 -5.85
CA ILE A 87 -13.23 -9.13 -6.87
C ILE A 87 -13.83 -10.47 -7.30
N TYR A 88 -13.00 -11.52 -7.44
CA TYR A 88 -13.41 -12.81 -8.00
C TYR A 88 -13.51 -13.93 -6.96
N SER A 89 -13.37 -13.63 -5.67
CA SER A 89 -13.29 -14.64 -4.59
C SER A 89 -14.56 -15.48 -4.41
N GLY A 90 -15.70 -14.92 -4.76
CA GLY A 90 -16.99 -15.59 -4.64
C GLY A 90 -17.45 -15.90 -3.20
N GLY A 91 -16.81 -15.34 -2.15
CA GLY A 91 -17.24 -15.57 -0.78
C GLY A 91 -16.21 -15.28 0.31
N TYR A 92 -16.61 -15.59 1.55
CA TYR A 92 -15.91 -15.25 2.78
C TYR A 92 -14.43 -15.69 2.82
N ALA A 93 -14.15 -16.95 2.49
CA ALA A 93 -12.78 -17.47 2.58
C ALA A 93 -11.82 -16.76 1.60
N GLY A 94 -12.30 -16.46 0.40
CA GLY A 94 -11.52 -15.72 -0.58
C GLY A 94 -11.28 -14.26 -0.17
N LEU A 95 -12.28 -13.61 0.44
CA LEU A 95 -12.14 -12.26 0.99
C LEU A 95 -11.10 -12.20 2.11
N ILE A 96 -11.03 -13.21 2.99
CA ILE A 96 -10.00 -13.32 4.04
C ILE A 96 -8.59 -13.33 3.42
N VAL A 97 -8.37 -14.20 2.43
CA VAL A 97 -7.05 -14.31 1.79
C VAL A 97 -6.72 -13.04 1.01
N ALA A 98 -7.69 -12.47 0.31
CA ALA A 98 -7.54 -11.24 -0.45
C ALA A 98 -7.12 -10.06 0.43
N THR A 99 -7.82 -9.85 1.56
CA THR A 99 -7.52 -8.76 2.49
C THR A 99 -6.19 -8.94 3.20
N LEU A 100 -5.82 -10.18 3.54
CA LEU A 100 -4.50 -10.48 4.07
C LEU A 100 -3.40 -10.10 3.07
N LEU A 101 -3.55 -10.46 1.79
CA LEU A 101 -2.60 -10.10 0.73
C LEU A 101 -2.50 -8.59 0.54
N ILE A 102 -3.62 -7.86 0.52
CA ILE A 102 -3.61 -6.40 0.44
C ILE A 102 -2.87 -5.80 1.64
N GLY A 103 -3.15 -6.28 2.85
CA GLY A 103 -2.46 -5.87 4.07
C GLY A 103 -0.94 -6.11 4.00
N ILE A 104 -0.53 -7.27 3.48
CA ILE A 104 0.88 -7.59 3.25
C ILE A 104 1.51 -6.60 2.27
N GLY A 105 0.85 -6.29 1.16
CA GLY A 105 1.32 -5.28 0.19
C GLY A 105 1.52 -3.92 0.82
N ASN A 106 0.56 -3.49 1.66
CA ASN A 106 0.61 -2.22 2.37
C ASN A 106 1.81 -2.14 3.33
N GLY A 107 2.05 -3.19 4.13
CA GLY A 107 3.18 -3.22 5.06
C GLY A 107 4.54 -3.26 4.34
N CYS A 108 4.64 -3.98 3.22
CA CYS A 108 5.84 -3.97 2.37
C CYS A 108 6.09 -2.58 1.77
N THR A 109 5.05 -1.84 1.40
CA THR A 109 5.16 -0.46 0.92
C THR A 109 5.81 0.43 1.97
N GLU A 110 5.34 0.39 3.21
CA GLU A 110 5.92 1.16 4.31
C GLU A 110 7.36 0.73 4.63
N ALA A 111 7.60 -0.57 4.67
CA ALA A 111 8.93 -1.13 4.94
C ALA A 111 9.99 -0.75 3.90
N ALA A 112 9.58 -0.52 2.65
CA ALA A 112 10.50 -0.16 1.57
C ALA A 112 10.60 1.35 1.35
N CYS A 113 9.48 2.08 1.28
CA CYS A 113 9.47 3.48 0.85
C CYS A 113 10.06 4.42 1.90
N ASN A 114 9.80 4.20 3.18
CA ASN A 114 10.36 5.03 4.26
C ASN A 114 11.90 5.02 4.26
N PRO A 115 12.57 3.86 4.41
CA PRO A 115 14.02 3.84 4.39
C PRO A 115 14.59 4.23 3.03
N MET A 116 13.94 3.90 1.91
CA MET A 116 14.38 4.30 0.58
C MET A 116 14.45 5.83 0.42
N ILE A 117 13.48 6.58 0.95
CA ILE A 117 13.53 8.05 0.96
C ILE A 117 14.67 8.53 1.85
N ALA A 118 14.86 7.93 3.03
CA ALA A 118 15.97 8.25 3.92
C ALA A 118 17.34 7.96 3.31
N ASP A 119 17.45 6.87 2.53
CA ASP A 119 18.68 6.51 1.82
C ASP A 119 18.95 7.42 0.61
N SER A 120 17.91 7.97 -0.02
CA SER A 120 18.04 8.82 -1.22
C SER A 120 18.39 10.27 -0.90
N TYR A 121 18.03 10.77 0.28
CA TYR A 121 18.15 12.17 0.63
C TYR A 121 18.82 12.37 2.01
N THR A 122 19.35 13.57 2.27
CA THR A 122 20.01 13.89 3.54
C THR A 122 19.53 15.23 4.10
N GLY A 123 19.73 15.42 5.42
CA GLY A 123 19.50 16.68 6.12
C GLY A 123 18.08 17.23 5.98
N LYS A 124 17.96 18.55 5.81
CA LYS A 124 16.67 19.24 5.73
C LYS A 124 15.81 18.76 4.55
N ARG A 125 16.44 18.40 3.42
CA ARG A 125 15.72 17.91 2.25
C ARG A 125 15.05 16.56 2.52
N MET A 126 15.74 15.65 3.19
CA MET A 126 15.19 14.36 3.60
C MET A 126 13.96 14.55 4.51
N ASN A 127 14.07 15.38 5.55
CA ASN A 127 12.96 15.65 6.45
C ASN A 127 11.74 16.26 5.71
N THR A 128 11.99 17.20 4.78
CA THR A 128 10.92 17.83 4.01
C THR A 128 10.20 16.81 3.11
N LEU A 129 10.96 15.96 2.42
CA LEU A 129 10.38 14.95 1.53
C LEU A 129 9.68 13.83 2.29
N MET A 130 10.22 13.41 3.44
CA MET A 130 9.57 12.44 4.32
C MET A 130 8.21 12.97 4.82
N ASN A 131 8.16 14.22 5.29
CA ASN A 131 6.90 14.84 5.70
C ASN A 131 5.91 14.94 4.54
N ARG A 132 6.37 15.32 3.34
CA ARG A 132 5.52 15.34 2.14
C ARG A 132 5.03 13.94 1.78
N PHE A 133 5.86 12.92 1.84
CA PHE A 133 5.48 11.54 1.61
C PHE A 133 4.36 11.12 2.55
N HIS A 134 4.50 11.35 3.85
CA HIS A 134 3.47 10.97 4.83
C HIS A 134 2.16 11.74 4.69
N MET A 135 2.15 12.94 4.09
CA MET A 135 0.90 13.67 3.80
C MET A 135 0.02 12.96 2.76
N TRP A 136 0.59 12.10 1.91
CA TRP A 136 -0.17 11.39 0.90
C TRP A 136 -1.08 10.30 1.50
N PHE A 137 -0.75 9.76 2.66
CA PHE A 137 -1.60 8.78 3.33
C PHE A 137 -2.94 9.40 3.81
N PRO A 138 -2.97 10.41 4.68
CA PRO A 138 -4.24 11.04 5.08
C PRO A 138 -4.96 11.69 3.90
N GLY A 139 -4.24 12.30 2.96
CA GLY A 139 -4.81 12.79 1.72
C GLY A 139 -5.48 11.68 0.89
N GLY A 140 -4.83 10.53 0.78
CA GLY A 140 -5.38 9.35 0.12
C GLY A 140 -6.59 8.77 0.83
N ILE A 141 -6.63 8.77 2.17
CA ILE A 141 -7.82 8.36 2.94
C ILE A 141 -9.02 9.26 2.60
N VAL A 142 -8.82 10.58 2.59
CA VAL A 142 -9.90 11.52 2.24
C VAL A 142 -10.38 11.29 0.80
N LEU A 143 -9.46 11.23 -0.16
CA LEU A 143 -9.81 10.98 -1.56
C LEU A 143 -10.46 9.62 -1.78
N GLY A 144 -9.95 8.57 -1.15
CA GLY A 144 -10.52 7.22 -1.22
C GLY A 144 -11.92 7.15 -0.64
N SER A 145 -12.16 7.78 0.52
CA SER A 145 -13.49 7.83 1.15
C SER A 145 -14.49 8.62 0.31
N LEU A 146 -14.08 9.77 -0.22
CA LEU A 146 -14.93 10.57 -1.12
C LEU A 146 -15.24 9.81 -2.42
N SER A 147 -14.26 9.11 -2.99
CA SER A 147 -14.46 8.28 -4.17
C SER A 147 -15.42 7.13 -3.89
N SER A 148 -15.28 6.44 -2.76
CA SER A 148 -16.19 5.36 -2.36
C SER A 148 -17.62 5.88 -2.19
N LEU A 149 -17.79 6.99 -1.51
CA LEU A 149 -19.11 7.65 -1.37
C LEU A 149 -19.70 8.04 -2.73
N PHE A 150 -18.90 8.59 -3.63
CA PHE A 150 -19.32 8.98 -4.97
C PHE A 150 -19.78 7.76 -5.78
N PHE A 151 -19.03 6.68 -5.80
CA PHE A 151 -19.39 5.45 -6.51
C PHE A 151 -20.64 4.80 -5.92
N THR A 152 -20.78 4.78 -4.60
CA THR A 152 -21.97 4.26 -3.91
C THR A 152 -23.22 5.08 -4.26
N ASN A 153 -23.11 6.42 -4.30
CA ASN A 153 -24.23 7.30 -4.71
C ASN A 153 -24.63 7.11 -6.17
N LEU A 154 -23.71 6.66 -7.03
CA LEU A 154 -24.00 6.28 -8.42
C LEU A 154 -24.55 4.86 -8.55
N SER A 155 -24.78 4.17 -7.44
CA SER A 155 -25.20 2.75 -7.41
C SER A 155 -24.23 1.81 -8.13
N LEU A 156 -22.94 2.15 -8.15
CA LEU A 156 -21.90 1.29 -8.67
C LEU A 156 -21.52 0.24 -7.62
N GLY A 157 -21.38 -1.00 -8.04
CA GLY A 157 -21.02 -2.11 -7.18
C GLY A 157 -19.63 -1.94 -6.53
N TRP A 158 -19.41 -2.71 -5.48
CA TRP A 158 -18.14 -2.71 -4.76
C TRP A 158 -16.96 -3.19 -5.63
N GLU A 159 -17.20 -4.00 -6.64
CA GLU A 159 -16.17 -4.47 -7.58
C GLU A 159 -15.54 -3.30 -8.34
N VAL A 160 -16.37 -2.32 -8.79
CA VAL A 160 -15.86 -1.11 -9.46
C VAL A 160 -14.96 -0.31 -8.53
N GLN A 161 -15.32 -0.23 -7.25
CA GLN A 161 -14.53 0.46 -6.24
C GLN A 161 -13.19 -0.26 -5.98
N MET A 162 -13.19 -1.60 -5.98
CA MET A 162 -11.96 -2.39 -5.89
C MET A 162 -11.07 -2.20 -7.12
N TRP A 163 -11.64 -2.19 -8.34
CA TRP A 163 -10.90 -1.87 -9.56
C TRP A 163 -10.28 -0.48 -9.53
N TYR A 164 -10.91 0.47 -8.87
CA TYR A 164 -10.37 1.83 -8.74
C TYR A 164 -9.04 1.87 -7.98
N ILE A 165 -8.80 0.95 -7.03
CA ILE A 165 -7.53 0.85 -6.31
C ILE A 165 -6.37 0.42 -7.24
N ILE A 166 -6.65 -0.26 -8.34
CA ILE A 166 -5.63 -0.65 -9.33
C ILE A 166 -4.99 0.57 -9.98
N ILE A 167 -5.68 1.70 -10.10
CA ILE A 167 -5.15 2.91 -10.75
C ILE A 167 -3.84 3.38 -10.09
N PRO A 168 -3.81 3.74 -8.79
CA PRO A 168 -2.56 4.14 -8.16
C PRO A 168 -1.53 2.99 -8.09
N THR A 169 -1.99 1.73 -8.05
CA THR A 169 -1.11 0.55 -8.07
C THR A 169 -0.33 0.46 -9.39
N VAL A 170 -0.97 0.64 -10.52
CA VAL A 170 -0.32 0.65 -11.84
C VAL A 170 0.58 1.88 -11.99
N ILE A 171 0.15 3.05 -11.47
CA ILE A 171 0.96 4.28 -11.54
C ILE A 171 2.27 4.09 -10.77
N TYR A 172 2.27 3.57 -9.56
CA TYR A 172 3.53 3.38 -8.85
C TYR A 172 4.42 2.31 -9.51
N ALA A 173 3.83 1.23 -10.04
CA ALA A 173 4.59 0.23 -10.78
C ALA A 173 5.28 0.84 -12.01
N TYR A 174 4.57 1.67 -12.77
CA TYR A 174 5.13 2.40 -13.91
C TYR A 174 6.25 3.36 -13.50
N LEU A 175 6.06 4.09 -12.39
CA LEU A 175 7.06 5.02 -11.88
C LEU A 175 8.32 4.32 -11.41
N PHE A 176 8.21 3.13 -10.84
CA PHE A 176 9.35 2.32 -10.41
C PHE A 176 9.99 1.52 -11.55
N TYR A 177 9.27 1.30 -12.65
CA TYR A 177 9.77 0.51 -13.77
C TYR A 177 11.04 1.13 -14.38
N GLY A 178 12.07 0.29 -14.54
CA GLY A 178 13.35 0.71 -15.12
C GLY A 178 14.19 1.65 -14.25
N GLN A 179 13.78 1.94 -13.00
CA GLN A 179 14.56 2.80 -12.10
C GLN A 179 15.63 2.02 -11.36
N GLU A 180 16.74 2.71 -11.10
CA GLU A 180 17.76 2.25 -10.17
C GLU A 180 17.38 2.67 -8.74
N PHE A 181 17.23 1.69 -7.87
CA PHE A 181 16.91 1.91 -6.46
C PHE A 181 18.19 2.19 -5.66
N PRO A 182 18.13 3.06 -4.64
CA PRO A 182 19.27 3.33 -3.79
C PRO A 182 19.72 2.05 -3.06
N LYS A 183 21.02 1.94 -2.84
CA LYS A 183 21.54 0.89 -1.96
C LYS A 183 21.20 1.23 -0.52
N PRO A 184 20.72 0.26 0.28
CA PRO A 184 20.47 0.49 1.69
C PRO A 184 21.75 0.97 2.41
N ARG A 185 21.66 2.07 3.15
CA ARG A 185 22.80 2.57 3.93
C ARG A 185 22.95 1.76 5.21
N ILE A 186 24.13 1.22 5.44
CA ILE A 186 24.49 0.61 6.72
C ILE A 186 24.81 1.74 7.69
N SER A 187 24.33 1.66 8.92
CA SER A 187 24.46 2.69 9.96
C SER A 187 25.91 3.14 10.31
N GLY A 188 26.94 2.56 9.70
CA GLY A 188 28.34 2.98 9.80
C GLY A 188 28.80 4.00 8.75
N ASP A 189 28.07 4.13 7.62
CA ASP A 189 28.50 4.98 6.50
C ASP A 189 28.19 6.48 6.68
N ALA A 190 27.36 6.82 7.66
CA ALA A 190 27.03 8.20 7.98
C ALA A 190 28.20 9.02 8.54
N ALA A 191 29.27 8.36 8.99
CA ALA A 191 30.47 8.99 9.53
C ALA A 191 31.50 9.40 8.47
N ILE A 192 31.39 8.90 7.22
CA ILE A 192 32.41 9.11 6.16
C ILE A 192 32.08 10.31 5.27
N VAL A 193 30.89 10.88 5.33
CA VAL A 193 30.46 12.03 4.49
C VAL A 193 30.62 13.38 5.22
N LYS A 194 31.33 13.42 6.33
CA LYS A 194 31.73 14.67 6.97
C LYS A 194 33.23 14.89 6.80
N ASN A 195 33.64 15.35 5.63
CA ASN A 195 34.82 16.21 5.42
C ASN A 195 34.70 16.85 4.04
#